data_1b8a0c7b94a017e5d412e90d53f33c6c
#
_entry.id   1b8a0c7b94a017e5d412e90d53f33c6c
#
_cell.length_a   1.000
_cell.length_b   1.000
_cell.length_c   1.000
_cell.angle_alpha   90.00
_cell.angle_beta   90.00
_cell.angle_gamma   90.00
#
_symmetry.space_group_name_H-M   'P 1'
#
loop_
_entity.id
_entity.type
_entity.pdbx_description
1 polymer ?
#
loop_
_entity_poly.entity_id
_entity_poly.type
_entity_poly.pdbx_seq_one_letter_code
_entity_poly.pdbx_strand_id
1 'polypeptide(L)' 'MDKVIMKILKEWKQESGLKEPIRFKLDNNIIYIYAGNLGFLIGRGGITYNKYADRLVAELPMVKGLKISLQEVSQFWA' A
#
# COMPACT_ATOMS: atom_id res chain seq x y z
N MET A 1 10.18 -9.57 -6.50
CA MET A 1 9.02 -9.26 -5.64
C MET A 1 8.91 -7.78 -5.33
N ASP A 2 10.00 -7.15 -4.90
CA ASP A 2 9.95 -5.74 -4.53
C ASP A 2 9.53 -4.84 -5.70
N LYS A 3 9.97 -5.15 -6.90
CA LYS A 3 9.60 -4.36 -8.07
C LYS A 3 8.11 -4.40 -8.34
N VAL A 4 7.49 -5.55 -8.13
CA VAL A 4 6.04 -5.70 -8.31
C VAL A 4 5.30 -4.85 -7.29
N ILE A 5 5.72 -4.93 -6.03
CA ILE A 5 5.11 -4.17 -4.96
C ILE A 5 5.27 -2.67 -5.22
N MET A 6 6.47 -2.24 -5.58
CA MET A 6 6.73 -0.83 -5.84
C MET A 6 5.89 -0.29 -6.99
N LYS A 7 5.71 -1.08 -8.04
CA LYS A 7 4.88 -0.68 -9.16
C LYS A 7 3.44 -0.47 -8.73
N ILE A 8 2.90 -1.41 -7.96
CA ILE A 8 1.53 -1.33 -7.49
C ILE A 8 1.36 -0.11 -6.57
N LEU A 9 2.30 0.11 -5.66
CA LEU A 9 2.22 1.24 -4.75
C LEU A 9 2.33 2.57 -5.49
N LYS A 10 3.14 2.61 -6.55
CA LYS A 10 3.26 3.83 -7.35
C LYS A 10 1.94 4.17 -8.03
N GLU A 11 1.27 3.16 -8.60
CA GLU A 11 -0.02 3.38 -9.23
C GLU A 11 -1.07 3.77 -8.20
N TRP A 12 -1.04 3.13 -7.03
CA TRP A 12 -1.95 3.46 -5.94
C TRP A 12 -1.77 4.92 -5.51
N LYS A 13 -0.52 5.34 -5.36
CA LYS A 13 -0.22 6.72 -4.99
C LYS A 13 -0.75 7.70 -6.03
N GLN A 14 -0.54 7.40 -7.31
CA GLN A 14 -0.99 8.27 -8.39
C GLN A 14 -2.51 8.36 -8.42
N GLU A 15 -3.18 7.24 -8.32
CA GLU A 15 -4.65 7.23 -8.37
C GLU A 15 -5.26 7.96 -7.17
N SER A 16 -4.65 7.81 -6.00
CA SER A 16 -5.17 8.41 -4.78
C SER A 16 -4.87 9.90 -4.66
N GLY A 17 -3.94 10.41 -5.46
CA GLY A 17 -3.54 11.82 -5.37
C GLY A 17 -2.63 12.13 -4.21
N LEU A 18 -2.09 11.09 -3.56
CA LEU A 18 -1.18 11.27 -2.46
C LEU A 18 0.13 11.88 -2.95
N LYS A 19 0.56 12.98 -2.34
CA LYS A 19 1.79 13.68 -2.74
C LYS A 19 3.00 13.28 -1.92
N GLU A 20 2.78 12.83 -0.70
CA GLU A 20 3.86 12.37 0.16
C GLU A 20 4.38 11.03 -0.30
N PRO A 21 5.63 10.70 0.05
CA PRO A 21 6.18 9.39 -0.30
C PRO A 21 5.37 8.25 0.33
N ILE A 22 5.38 7.12 -0.36
CA ILE A 22 4.78 5.90 0.17
C ILE A 22 5.90 4.87 0.29
N ARG A 23 5.94 4.15 1.41
CA ARG A 23 6.96 3.14 1.66
C ARG A 23 6.32 1.86 2.13
N PHE A 24 7.05 0.77 2.03
CA PHE A 24 6.52 -0.51 2.46
C PHE A 24 7.60 -1.36 3.12
N LYS A 25 7.14 -2.33 3.90
CA LYS A 25 7.99 -3.36 4.48
C LYS A 25 7.19 -4.66 4.46
N LEU A 26 7.78 -5.71 3.90
CA LEU A 26 7.15 -7.02 3.92
C LEU A 26 7.82 -7.85 5.01
N ASP A 27 7.01 -8.31 5.97
CA ASP A 27 7.47 -9.11 7.08
C ASP A 27 6.57 -10.35 7.18
N ASN A 28 7.14 -11.51 6.87
CA ASN A 28 6.39 -12.77 6.76
C ASN A 28 5.25 -12.63 5.75
N ASN A 29 4.01 -12.66 6.21
CA ASN A 29 2.85 -12.52 5.33
C ASN A 29 2.14 -11.18 5.50
N ILE A 30 2.78 -10.21 6.13
CA ILE A 30 2.18 -8.88 6.33
C ILE A 30 2.99 -7.87 5.58
N ILE A 31 2.31 -7.10 4.72
CA ILE A 31 2.93 -5.96 4.07
C ILE A 31 2.48 -4.69 4.80
N TYR A 32 3.45 -3.99 5.38
CA TYR A 32 3.20 -2.72 6.06
C TYR A 32 3.40 -1.61 5.06
N ILE A 33 2.40 -0.76 4.91
CA ILE A 33 2.46 0.36 3.98
C ILE A 33 2.41 1.65 4.78
N TYR A 34 3.44 2.48 4.62
CA TYR A 34 3.61 3.73 5.37
C TYR A 34 3.33 4.92 4.47
N ALA A 35 2.44 5.80 4.91
CA ALA A 35 2.08 6.99 4.16
C ALA A 35 1.71 8.12 5.11
N GLY A 36 1.82 9.34 4.61
CA GLY A 36 1.51 10.52 5.44
C GLY A 36 0.02 10.78 5.63
N ASN A 37 -0.80 10.23 4.75
CA ASN A 37 -2.25 10.42 4.86
C ASN A 37 -2.98 9.19 4.31
N LEU A 38 -3.43 8.34 5.21
CA LEU A 38 -4.09 7.10 4.82
C LEU A 38 -5.46 7.34 4.18
N GLY A 39 -6.10 8.47 4.48
CA GLY A 39 -7.39 8.76 3.89
C GLY A 39 -7.36 8.77 2.38
N PHE A 40 -6.27 9.28 1.79
CA PHE A 40 -6.11 9.25 0.34
C PHE A 40 -5.99 7.83 -0.19
N LEU A 41 -5.28 6.96 0.52
CA LEU A 41 -5.08 5.59 0.08
C LEU A 41 -6.34 4.75 0.22
N ILE A 42 -7.12 5.01 1.25
CA ILE A 42 -8.34 4.24 1.51
C ILE A 42 -9.43 4.62 0.51
N GLY A 43 -9.58 5.90 0.26
CA GLY A 43 -10.62 6.39 -0.64
C GLY A 43 -12.00 6.33 -0.02
N ARG A 44 -13.00 6.79 -0.77
CA ARG A 44 -14.36 6.84 -0.31
C ARG A 44 -14.90 5.42 -0.13
N GLY A 45 -15.33 5.11 1.10
CA GLY A 45 -15.88 3.79 1.40
C GLY A 45 -14.89 2.65 1.23
N GLY A 46 -13.58 2.97 1.15
CA GLY A 46 -12.57 1.95 1.01
C GLY A 46 -12.39 1.43 -0.41
N ILE A 47 -12.96 2.10 -1.40
CA ILE A 47 -12.90 1.63 -2.80
C ILE A 47 -11.47 1.50 -3.30
N THR A 48 -10.65 2.53 -3.07
CA THR A 48 -9.27 2.52 -3.56
C THR A 48 -8.46 1.46 -2.83
N TYR A 49 -8.61 1.37 -1.53
CA TYR A 49 -7.93 0.35 -0.74
C TYR A 49 -8.27 -1.05 -1.25
N ASN A 50 -9.56 -1.33 -1.42
CA ASN A 50 -9.98 -2.66 -1.85
C ASN A 50 -9.39 -3.04 -3.20
N LYS A 51 -9.37 -2.09 -4.13
CA LYS A 51 -8.82 -2.32 -5.46
C LYS A 51 -7.35 -2.74 -5.41
N TYR A 52 -6.54 -1.98 -4.67
CA TYR A 52 -5.10 -2.25 -4.64
C TYR A 52 -4.73 -3.38 -3.69
N ALA A 53 -5.51 -3.60 -2.64
CA ALA A 53 -5.32 -4.76 -1.79
C ALA A 53 -5.53 -6.04 -2.60
N ASP A 54 -6.58 -6.07 -3.41
CA ASP A 54 -6.83 -7.21 -4.28
C ASP A 54 -5.70 -7.43 -5.29
N ARG A 55 -5.16 -6.34 -5.84
CA ARG A 55 -4.03 -6.45 -6.77
C ARG A 55 -2.79 -7.03 -6.08
N LEU A 56 -2.49 -6.57 -4.87
CA LEU A 56 -1.35 -7.09 -4.14
C LEU A 56 -1.49 -8.58 -3.87
N VAL A 57 -2.66 -9.01 -3.43
CA VAL A 57 -2.90 -10.43 -3.19
C VAL A 57 -2.77 -11.22 -4.49
N ALA A 58 -3.33 -10.71 -5.58
CA ALA A 58 -3.31 -11.41 -6.86
C ALA A 58 -1.90 -11.54 -7.44
N GLU A 59 -1.06 -10.52 -7.25
CA GLU A 59 0.28 -10.52 -7.84
C GLU A 59 1.35 -11.08 -6.92
N LEU A 60 0.99 -11.46 -5.70
CA LEU A 60 1.91 -12.08 -4.75
C LEU A 60 1.37 -13.43 -4.28
N PRO A 61 1.09 -14.35 -5.21
CA PRO A 61 0.53 -15.65 -4.82
C PRO A 61 1.50 -16.49 -4.00
N MET A 62 2.79 -16.18 -4.05
CA MET A 62 3.80 -16.88 -3.28
C MET A 62 3.71 -16.54 -1.78
N VAL A 63 3.04 -15.47 -1.43
CA VAL A 63 2.85 -15.10 -0.02
C VAL A 63 1.46 -15.57 0.39
N LYS A 64 1.42 -16.68 1.15
CA LYS A 64 0.14 -17.25 1.57
C LYS A 64 -0.44 -16.42 2.71
N GLY A 65 -1.73 -16.12 2.61
CA GLY A 65 -2.42 -15.37 3.64
C GLY A 65 -1.91 -13.94 3.77
N LEU A 66 -1.55 -13.32 2.64
CA LEU A 66 -1.05 -11.95 2.65
C LEU A 66 -2.03 -11.02 3.33
N LYS A 67 -1.52 -10.24 4.29
CA LYS A 67 -2.29 -9.22 4.99
C LYS A 67 -1.66 -7.87 4.71
N ILE A 68 -2.49 -6.83 4.67
CA ILE A 68 -2.04 -5.48 4.40
C ILE A 68 -2.33 -4.62 5.61
N SER A 69 -1.28 -3.95 6.12
CA SER A 69 -1.40 -3.08 7.28
C SER A 69 -1.00 -1.66 6.87
N LEU A 70 -1.95 -0.73 6.94
CA LEU A 70 -1.68 0.66 6.63
C LEU A 70 -1.22 1.38 7.88
N GLN A 71 -0.10 2.08 7.78
CA GLN A 71 0.50 2.80 8.90
C GLN A 71 0.63 4.28 8.54
N GLU A 72 0.04 5.14 9.32
CA GLU A 72 0.15 6.57 9.08
C GLU A 72 1.37 7.11 9.77
N VAL A 73 2.17 7.88 9.03
CA VAL A 73 3.43 8.44 9.52
C VAL A 73 3.34 9.96 9.44
N SER A 74 3.39 10.63 10.60
CA SER A 74 3.21 12.06 10.64
C SER A 74 4.44 12.84 10.18
N GLN A 75 5.64 12.25 10.25
CA GLN A 75 6.88 12.91 9.83
C GLN A 75 7.68 11.98 8.95
N PHE A 76 7.30 11.95 7.69
CA PHE A 76 7.90 11.02 6.73
C PHE A 76 9.34 11.39 6.36
N TRP A 77 9.61 12.68 6.37
CA TRP A 77 10.88 13.21 5.87
C TRP A 77 11.87 13.56 6.98
N ALA A 78 11.48 13.47 8.20
CA ALA A 78 12.32 13.85 9.33
C ALA A 78 13.38 12.81 9.65
#